data_ca079f79129b0c887a1b101cd0229ce8
#
_entry.id   ca079f79129b0c887a1b101cd0229ce8
#
_cell.length_a   1.000
_cell.length_b   1.000
_cell.length_c   1.000
_cell.angle_alpha   90.00
_cell.angle_beta   90.00
_cell.angle_gamma   90.00
#
_symmetry.space_group_name_H-M   'P 1'
#
loop_
_entity.id
_entity.type
_entity.pdbx_description
1 polymer ?
#
loop_
_entity_poly.entity_id
_entity_poly.type
_entity_poly.pdbx_seq_one_letter_code
_entity_poly.pdbx_strand_id
1 'polypeptide(L)'
;ISNPSYERRILNHWDNLDGTVERGYAGLSIFWRNEKDSFIITEEDKKRWLEYARADASIGINGAVVNNVNASPKILDSKTLVKVKSIADILRRYGITTYLAVNFSSPALLGKLKNSDPLSPEVIEWWKNKTAEIYKLVPDFGGFLVKANSEGQPGPQDFGRTHADGANMLAK
;
A
#
# COMPACT_ATOMS: atom_id res chain seq x y z
N ILE A 1 7.82 28.11 15.78
CA ILE A 1 8.01 26.80 15.13
C ILE A 1 7.30 25.80 16.03
N SER A 2 6.24 25.17 15.49
CA SER A 2 5.49 24.13 16.19
C SER A 2 6.18 22.79 15.95
N ASN A 3 6.47 22.05 17.01
CA ASN A 3 7.00 20.70 16.90
C ASN A 3 5.82 19.71 17.06
N PRO A 4 5.52 18.85 16.07
CA PRO A 4 4.39 17.92 16.17
C PRO A 4 4.56 16.95 17.32
N SER A 5 3.47 16.69 18.07
CA SER A 5 3.46 15.72 19.19
C SER A 5 3.56 14.27 18.73
N TYR A 6 3.23 13.99 17.47
CA TYR A 6 3.28 12.65 16.89
C TYR A 6 4.39 12.54 15.87
N GLU A 7 5.20 11.49 15.99
CA GLU A 7 6.29 11.21 15.05
C GLU A 7 5.75 10.82 13.66
N ARG A 8 4.69 10.02 13.61
CA ARG A 8 4.09 9.54 12.36
C ARG A 8 2.75 10.23 12.11
N ARG A 9 2.65 10.89 10.96
CA ARG A 9 1.47 11.62 10.49
C ARG A 9 1.18 11.16 9.08
N ILE A 10 0.39 10.07 8.99
CA ILE A 10 0.19 9.29 7.77
C ILE A 10 -1.22 9.54 7.25
N LEU A 11 -1.32 9.89 5.95
CA LEU A 11 -2.59 9.89 5.24
C LEU A 11 -2.88 8.51 4.67
N ASN A 12 -4.13 8.08 4.81
CA ASN A 12 -4.64 6.84 4.24
C ASN A 12 -5.56 7.16 3.06
N HIS A 13 -5.10 6.88 1.85
CA HIS A 13 -5.86 7.11 0.63
C HIS A 13 -6.77 5.92 0.30
N TRP A 14 -7.94 6.23 -0.25
CA TRP A 14 -8.90 5.22 -0.71
C TRP A 14 -8.89 5.10 -2.23
N ASP A 15 -7.72 5.24 -2.80
CA ASP A 15 -7.44 5.25 -4.22
C ASP A 15 -7.38 3.83 -4.78
N ASN A 16 -8.21 3.53 -5.76
CA ASN A 16 -8.22 2.24 -6.46
C ASN A 16 -7.27 2.24 -7.66
N LEU A 17 -6.77 1.07 -8.04
CA LEU A 17 -5.83 0.90 -9.15
C LEU A 17 -6.46 1.23 -10.52
N ASP A 18 -7.78 1.28 -10.63
CA ASP A 18 -8.52 1.69 -11.82
C ASP A 18 -8.70 3.21 -11.95
N GLY A 19 -8.15 3.97 -11.01
CA GLY A 19 -8.23 5.43 -11.01
C GLY A 19 -9.41 6.02 -10.24
N THR A 20 -10.34 5.20 -9.77
CA THR A 20 -11.46 5.64 -8.94
C THR A 20 -11.02 5.86 -7.49
N VAL A 21 -11.83 6.59 -6.73
CA VAL A 21 -11.74 6.67 -5.27
C VAL A 21 -12.96 5.99 -4.69
N GLU A 22 -12.77 5.13 -3.69
CA GLU A 22 -13.89 4.43 -3.07
C GLU A 22 -14.91 5.41 -2.52
N ARG A 23 -16.19 5.08 -2.70
CA ARG A 23 -17.37 5.90 -2.35
C ARG A 23 -17.52 7.19 -3.17
N GLY A 24 -16.63 7.45 -4.13
CA GLY A 24 -16.79 8.55 -5.10
C GLY A 24 -16.73 9.97 -4.55
N TYR A 25 -16.28 10.18 -3.31
CA TYR A 25 -16.29 11.49 -2.68
C TYR A 25 -15.30 12.49 -3.26
N ALA A 26 -14.16 12.02 -3.73
CA ALA A 26 -13.02 12.84 -4.08
C ALA A 26 -12.69 12.87 -5.58
N GLY A 27 -13.56 12.34 -6.41
CA GLY A 27 -13.31 12.27 -7.86
C GLY A 27 -12.28 11.19 -8.24
N LEU A 28 -11.21 11.59 -8.92
CA LEU A 28 -10.20 10.66 -9.41
C LEU A 28 -9.02 10.49 -8.45
N SER A 29 -8.43 9.29 -8.47
CA SER A 29 -7.22 8.96 -7.71
C SER A 29 -6.10 9.98 -7.91
N ILE A 30 -5.33 10.25 -6.86
CA ILE A 30 -4.08 11.02 -6.95
C ILE A 30 -3.00 10.18 -7.62
N PHE A 31 -2.95 8.87 -7.34
CA PHE A 31 -1.84 7.99 -7.70
C PHE A 31 -2.09 7.13 -8.96
N TRP A 32 -3.35 6.81 -9.28
CA TRP A 32 -3.71 5.77 -10.26
C TRP A 32 -4.63 6.30 -11.37
N ARG A 33 -4.30 7.41 -12.02
CA ARG A 33 -5.20 8.07 -12.99
C ARG A 33 -5.17 7.55 -14.41
N ASN A 34 -4.45 6.49 -14.71
CA ASN A 34 -4.29 6.11 -16.12
C ASN A 34 -5.42 5.19 -16.59
N GLU A 35 -6.36 5.72 -17.38
CA GLU A 35 -7.57 5.03 -17.84
C GLU A 35 -7.31 3.82 -18.78
N LYS A 36 -6.18 3.81 -19.50
CA LYS A 36 -5.88 2.78 -20.50
C LYS A 36 -4.86 1.75 -20.01
N ASP A 37 -3.92 2.16 -19.20
CA ASP A 37 -2.91 1.29 -18.62
C ASP A 37 -2.38 1.94 -17.32
N SER A 38 -2.84 1.43 -16.18
CA SER A 38 -2.44 1.93 -14.86
C SER A 38 -0.93 1.84 -14.58
N PHE A 39 -0.18 1.16 -15.43
CA PHE A 39 1.27 0.99 -15.27
C PHE A 39 2.09 2.07 -15.98
N ILE A 40 1.54 2.76 -16.99
CA ILE A 40 2.21 3.88 -17.65
C ILE A 40 2.30 5.06 -16.69
N ILE A 41 3.48 5.67 -16.60
CA ILE A 41 3.74 6.85 -15.79
C ILE A 41 3.95 8.02 -16.75
N THR A 42 3.07 9.00 -16.69
CA THR A 42 3.14 10.22 -17.49
C THR A 42 3.86 11.34 -16.74
N GLU A 43 4.29 12.38 -17.46
CA GLU A 43 4.84 13.59 -16.82
C GLU A 43 3.77 14.32 -16.00
N GLU A 44 2.51 14.21 -16.39
CA GLU A 44 1.39 14.77 -15.64
C GLU A 44 1.18 14.04 -14.30
N ASP A 45 1.34 12.69 -14.29
CA ASP A 45 1.34 11.92 -13.04
C ASP A 45 2.44 12.40 -12.10
N LYS A 46 3.66 12.52 -12.61
CA LYS A 46 4.80 12.99 -11.81
C LYS A 46 4.60 14.39 -11.25
N LYS A 47 4.07 15.30 -12.06
CA LYS A 47 3.73 16.67 -11.64
C LYS A 47 2.71 16.66 -10.51
N ARG A 48 1.63 15.88 -10.65
CA ARG A 48 0.59 15.76 -9.63
C ARG A 48 1.13 15.18 -8.32
N TRP A 49 1.94 14.12 -8.38
CA TRP A 49 2.57 13.54 -7.19
C TRP A 49 3.54 14.51 -6.52
N LEU A 50 4.24 15.31 -7.28
CA LEU A 50 5.14 16.36 -6.77
C LEU A 50 4.36 17.47 -6.04
N GLU A 51 3.25 17.93 -6.63
CA GLU A 51 2.38 18.95 -6.03
C GLU A 51 1.74 18.42 -4.74
N TYR A 52 1.25 17.19 -4.75
CA TYR A 52 0.75 16.48 -3.58
C TYR A 52 1.81 16.43 -2.47
N ALA A 53 3.00 15.91 -2.77
CA ALA A 53 4.07 15.76 -1.79
C ALA A 53 4.49 17.10 -1.16
N ARG A 54 4.59 18.16 -1.97
CA ARG A 54 4.91 19.51 -1.51
C ARG A 54 3.84 20.06 -0.57
N ALA A 55 2.57 19.88 -0.94
CA ALA A 55 1.45 20.37 -0.13
C ALA A 55 1.41 19.66 1.23
N ASP A 56 1.50 18.32 1.25
CA ASP A 56 1.46 17.53 2.47
C ASP A 56 2.64 17.79 3.40
N ALA A 57 3.85 17.89 2.84
CA ALA A 57 5.02 18.21 3.63
C ALA A 57 4.89 19.61 4.28
N SER A 58 4.25 20.57 3.61
CA SER A 58 4.05 21.93 4.14
C SER A 58 3.18 21.99 5.39
N ILE A 59 2.32 21.00 5.59
CA ILE A 59 1.47 20.85 6.78
C ILE A 59 1.96 19.75 7.75
N GLY A 60 3.17 19.21 7.49
CA GLY A 60 3.83 18.27 8.36
C GLY A 60 3.43 16.81 8.21
N ILE A 61 2.72 16.43 7.15
CA ILE A 61 2.47 15.01 6.80
C ILE A 61 3.79 14.38 6.37
N ASN A 62 4.08 13.18 6.89
CA ASN A 62 5.32 12.47 6.63
C ASN A 62 5.13 11.01 6.24
N GLY A 63 3.92 10.60 5.91
CA GLY A 63 3.62 9.26 5.39
C GLY A 63 2.34 9.25 4.56
N ALA A 64 2.29 8.37 3.56
CA ALA A 64 1.13 8.17 2.72
C ALA A 64 0.92 6.68 2.40
N VAL A 65 -0.27 6.16 2.69
CA VAL A 65 -0.75 4.88 2.14
C VAL A 65 -1.35 5.20 0.78
N VAL A 66 -0.70 4.76 -0.30
CA VAL A 66 -0.99 5.26 -1.66
C VAL A 66 -2.12 4.51 -2.39
N ASN A 67 -2.78 3.56 -1.72
CA ASN A 67 -3.90 2.82 -2.28
C ASN A 67 -4.96 2.49 -1.24
N ASN A 68 -6.14 2.09 -1.73
CA ASN A 68 -7.31 1.79 -0.92
C ASN A 68 -7.05 0.67 0.10
N VAL A 69 -7.58 0.83 1.29
CA VAL A 69 -7.55 -0.19 2.36
C VAL A 69 -8.29 -1.48 1.98
N ASN A 70 -9.29 -1.42 1.09
CA ASN A 70 -9.92 -2.57 0.44
C ASN A 70 -9.07 -3.06 -0.73
N ALA A 71 -7.79 -3.27 -0.48
CA ALA A 71 -6.77 -3.41 -1.49
C ALA A 71 -7.02 -4.56 -2.49
N SER A 72 -6.89 -4.25 -3.77
CA SER A 72 -6.72 -5.29 -4.79
C SER A 72 -5.37 -5.99 -4.57
N PRO A 73 -5.32 -7.33 -4.58
CA PRO A 73 -4.03 -8.06 -4.53
C PRO A 73 -3.03 -7.63 -5.60
N LYS A 74 -3.52 -7.08 -6.72
CA LYS A 74 -2.70 -6.56 -7.83
C LYS A 74 -1.76 -5.41 -7.44
N ILE A 75 -1.97 -4.77 -6.28
CA ILE A 75 -1.01 -3.78 -5.75
C ILE A 75 0.38 -4.39 -5.57
N LEU A 76 0.46 -5.70 -5.32
CA LEU A 76 1.70 -6.45 -5.11
C LEU A 76 2.27 -7.09 -6.39
N ASP A 77 1.65 -6.87 -7.56
CA ASP A 77 2.24 -7.30 -8.84
C ASP A 77 3.53 -6.53 -9.10
N SER A 78 4.55 -7.21 -9.63
CA SER A 78 5.86 -6.60 -9.92
C SER A 78 5.75 -5.39 -10.85
N LYS A 79 4.80 -5.38 -11.80
CA LYS A 79 4.53 -4.21 -12.65
C LYS A 79 3.98 -3.04 -11.86
N THR A 80 3.04 -3.30 -10.95
CA THR A 80 2.47 -2.26 -10.08
C THR A 80 3.53 -1.71 -9.13
N LEU A 81 4.40 -2.57 -8.59
CA LEU A 81 5.48 -2.16 -7.70
C LEU A 81 6.50 -1.22 -8.38
N VAL A 82 6.71 -1.31 -9.69
CA VAL A 82 7.52 -0.32 -10.43
C VAL A 82 6.90 1.07 -10.37
N LYS A 83 5.57 1.18 -10.48
CA LYS A 83 4.87 2.46 -10.32
C LYS A 83 4.91 2.95 -8.88
N VAL A 84 4.73 2.05 -7.91
CA VAL A 84 4.90 2.37 -6.47
C VAL A 84 6.30 2.95 -6.21
N LYS A 85 7.34 2.35 -6.79
CA LYS A 85 8.71 2.89 -6.70
C LYS A 85 8.78 4.33 -7.20
N SER A 86 8.18 4.62 -8.36
CA SER A 86 8.21 5.96 -8.94
C SER A 86 7.46 6.99 -8.08
N ILE A 87 6.34 6.60 -7.47
CA ILE A 87 5.63 7.41 -6.48
C ILE A 87 6.53 7.65 -5.27
N ALA A 88 7.11 6.59 -4.70
CA ALA A 88 7.98 6.67 -3.53
C ALA A 88 9.21 7.57 -3.77
N ASP A 89 9.83 7.50 -4.94
CA ASP A 89 10.97 8.34 -5.31
C ASP A 89 10.62 9.85 -5.30
N ILE A 90 9.38 10.20 -5.63
CA ILE A 90 8.90 11.59 -5.57
C ILE A 90 8.57 11.98 -4.12
N LEU A 91 7.80 11.16 -3.40
CA LEU A 91 7.38 11.44 -2.02
C LEU A 91 8.58 11.58 -1.08
N ARG A 92 9.58 10.73 -1.22
CA ARG A 92 10.84 10.75 -0.44
C ARG A 92 11.54 12.09 -0.48
N ARG A 93 11.49 12.80 -1.62
CA ARG A 93 12.14 14.13 -1.78
C ARG A 93 11.59 15.17 -0.82
N TYR A 94 10.38 14.93 -0.30
CA TYR A 94 9.69 15.78 0.67
C TYR A 94 9.59 15.15 2.07
N GLY A 95 10.33 14.07 2.32
CA GLY A 95 10.32 13.39 3.62
C GLY A 95 9.04 12.61 3.89
N ILE A 96 8.29 12.23 2.84
CA ILE A 96 7.07 11.44 2.97
C ILE A 96 7.38 9.98 2.66
N THR A 97 7.21 9.13 3.66
CA THR A 97 7.39 7.68 3.54
C THR A 97 6.17 7.03 2.87
N THR A 98 6.41 6.11 1.95
CA THR A 98 5.35 5.38 1.25
C THR A 98 4.96 4.11 1.99
N TYR A 99 3.65 3.91 2.14
CA TYR A 99 3.01 2.71 2.70
C TYR A 99 2.07 2.10 1.67
N LEU A 100 1.78 0.81 1.79
CA LEU A 100 0.79 0.12 0.96
C LEU A 100 -0.29 -0.53 1.82
N ALA A 101 -1.55 -0.40 1.38
CA ALA A 101 -2.60 -1.25 1.86
C ALA A 101 -2.55 -2.59 1.10
N VAL A 102 -2.65 -3.71 1.83
CA VAL A 102 -2.57 -5.04 1.24
C VAL A 102 -3.75 -5.92 1.65
N ASN A 103 -4.17 -6.80 0.74
CA ASN A 103 -5.19 -7.80 1.03
C ASN A 103 -4.53 -8.98 1.75
N PHE A 104 -5.11 -9.38 2.90
CA PHE A 104 -4.58 -10.47 3.71
C PHE A 104 -4.50 -11.79 2.93
N SER A 105 -5.43 -12.01 1.99
CA SER A 105 -5.45 -13.21 1.14
C SER A 105 -4.56 -13.13 -0.12
N SER A 106 -3.68 -12.15 -0.22
CA SER A 106 -2.76 -12.02 -1.37
C SER A 106 -1.94 -13.29 -1.66
N PRO A 107 -1.48 -14.09 -0.68
CA PRO A 107 -0.81 -15.36 -0.95
C PRO A 107 -1.65 -16.33 -1.79
N ALA A 108 -2.94 -16.46 -1.48
CA ALA A 108 -3.84 -17.31 -2.25
C ALA A 108 -4.23 -16.67 -3.59
N LEU A 109 -4.58 -15.38 -3.59
CA LEU A 109 -5.14 -14.68 -4.75
C LEU A 109 -4.10 -14.34 -5.82
N LEU A 110 -2.92 -13.93 -5.41
CA LEU A 110 -1.82 -13.55 -6.28
C LEU A 110 -0.74 -14.64 -6.36
N GLY A 111 -0.38 -15.23 -5.22
CA GLY A 111 0.64 -16.27 -5.10
C GLY A 111 0.16 -17.66 -5.52
N LYS A 112 -1.14 -17.82 -5.75
CA LYS A 112 -1.78 -19.12 -6.10
C LYS A 112 -1.54 -20.21 -5.07
N LEU A 113 -1.32 -19.84 -3.80
CA LEU A 113 -1.23 -20.80 -2.71
C LEU A 113 -2.62 -21.34 -2.37
N LYS A 114 -2.66 -22.50 -1.72
CA LYS A 114 -3.91 -23.16 -1.34
C LYS A 114 -4.78 -22.32 -0.39
N ASN A 115 -4.13 -21.53 0.47
CA ASN A 115 -4.79 -20.65 1.45
C ASN A 115 -3.86 -19.49 1.82
N SER A 116 -4.29 -18.67 2.78
CA SER A 116 -3.50 -17.57 3.36
C SER A 116 -3.41 -17.68 4.89
N ASP A 117 -3.38 -18.92 5.43
CA ASP A 117 -3.21 -19.17 6.87
C ASP A 117 -1.88 -18.57 7.34
N PRO A 118 -1.88 -17.60 8.29
CA PRO A 118 -0.66 -16.92 8.75
C PRO A 118 0.35 -17.82 9.44
N LEU A 119 -0.03 -19.04 9.82
CA LEU A 119 0.88 -20.03 10.39
C LEU A 119 1.38 -21.05 9.37
N SER A 120 0.92 -20.99 8.12
CA SER A 120 1.44 -21.86 7.05
C SER A 120 2.86 -21.41 6.64
N PRO A 121 3.85 -22.33 6.64
CA PRO A 121 5.21 -22.01 6.20
C PRO A 121 5.29 -21.43 4.79
N GLU A 122 4.46 -21.92 3.86
CA GLU A 122 4.40 -21.42 2.47
C GLU A 122 3.89 -19.98 2.40
N VAL A 123 2.91 -19.62 3.22
CA VAL A 123 2.36 -18.28 3.31
C VAL A 123 3.38 -17.31 3.91
N ILE A 124 4.06 -17.73 4.98
CA ILE A 124 5.14 -16.96 5.62
C ILE A 124 6.26 -16.70 4.60
N GLU A 125 6.70 -17.72 3.88
CA GLU A 125 7.77 -17.60 2.89
C GLU A 125 7.35 -16.69 1.70
N TRP A 126 6.10 -16.80 1.26
CA TRP A 126 5.56 -15.92 0.22
C TRP A 126 5.63 -14.45 0.64
N TRP A 127 5.21 -14.12 1.87
CA TRP A 127 5.28 -12.75 2.38
C TRP A 127 6.71 -12.27 2.54
N LYS A 128 7.64 -13.10 3.03
CA LYS A 128 9.07 -12.76 3.10
C LYS A 128 9.63 -12.38 1.74
N ASN A 129 9.37 -13.21 0.73
CA ASN A 129 9.84 -12.96 -0.63
C ASN A 129 9.21 -11.68 -1.22
N LYS A 130 7.93 -11.47 -1.00
CA LYS A 130 7.22 -10.27 -1.48
C LYS A 130 7.72 -9.01 -0.77
N THR A 131 7.91 -9.07 0.53
CA THR A 131 8.46 -7.96 1.31
C THR A 131 9.90 -7.62 0.88
N ALA A 132 10.73 -8.62 0.66
CA ALA A 132 12.09 -8.43 0.13
C ALA A 132 12.07 -7.77 -1.26
N GLU A 133 11.15 -8.15 -2.16
CA GLU A 133 10.96 -7.50 -3.46
C GLU A 133 10.60 -6.01 -3.28
N ILE A 134 9.69 -5.69 -2.36
CA ILE A 134 9.28 -4.31 -2.10
C ILE A 134 10.45 -3.48 -1.56
N TYR A 135 11.15 -3.94 -0.53
CA TYR A 135 12.30 -3.21 0.02
C TYR A 135 13.47 -3.06 -0.95
N LYS A 136 13.64 -4.01 -1.88
CA LYS A 136 14.61 -3.85 -2.97
C LYS A 136 14.26 -2.68 -3.90
N LEU A 137 12.97 -2.45 -4.15
CA LEU A 137 12.50 -1.36 -5.02
C LEU A 137 12.36 -0.03 -4.26
N VAL A 138 11.93 -0.08 -3.01
CA VAL A 138 11.66 1.06 -2.13
C VAL A 138 12.37 0.82 -0.79
N PRO A 139 13.67 1.15 -0.67
CA PRO A 139 14.47 0.82 0.53
C PRO A 139 13.98 1.46 1.83
N ASP A 140 13.26 2.57 1.74
CA ASP A 140 12.63 3.30 2.85
C ASP A 140 11.12 3.04 2.97
N PHE A 141 10.64 1.90 2.45
CA PHE A 141 9.25 1.51 2.56
C PHE A 141 8.77 1.48 4.01
N GLY A 142 7.65 2.16 4.30
CA GLY A 142 7.18 2.37 5.67
C GLY A 142 6.46 1.18 6.28
N GLY A 143 5.86 0.32 5.46
CA GLY A 143 5.13 -0.84 5.94
C GLY A 143 3.75 -1.02 5.31
N PHE A 144 3.00 -1.97 5.85
CA PHE A 144 1.69 -2.34 5.37
C PHE A 144 0.56 -1.80 6.23
N LEU A 145 -0.52 -1.40 5.58
CA LEU A 145 -1.85 -1.24 6.17
C LEU A 145 -2.69 -2.45 5.79
N VAL A 146 -3.31 -3.11 6.75
CA VAL A 146 -4.10 -4.33 6.50
C VAL A 146 -5.50 -4.16 7.07
N LYS A 147 -6.52 -4.32 6.23
CA LYS A 147 -7.89 -4.51 6.67
C LYS A 147 -8.14 -6.01 6.75
N ALA A 148 -8.51 -6.49 7.95
CA ALA A 148 -8.64 -7.91 8.21
C ALA A 148 -9.96 -8.21 8.92
N ASN A 149 -10.73 -9.18 8.39
CA ASN A 149 -12.03 -9.62 8.92
C ASN A 149 -13.04 -8.49 9.15
N SER A 150 -13.04 -7.49 8.26
CA SER A 150 -13.94 -6.34 8.34
C SER A 150 -14.51 -5.99 6.96
N GLU A 151 -15.80 -5.70 6.88
CA GLU A 151 -16.50 -5.29 5.64
C GLU A 151 -16.23 -6.22 4.46
N GLY A 152 -16.25 -7.54 4.69
CA GLY A 152 -16.00 -8.57 3.67
C GLY A 152 -14.54 -8.75 3.27
N GLN A 153 -13.61 -8.05 3.90
CA GLN A 153 -12.19 -8.29 3.65
C GLN A 153 -11.71 -9.51 4.45
N PRO A 154 -10.91 -10.38 3.83
CA PRO A 154 -10.41 -11.59 4.48
C PRO A 154 -9.39 -11.27 5.57
N GLY A 155 -9.24 -12.18 6.53
CA GLY A 155 -8.28 -12.02 7.60
C GLY A 155 -7.92 -13.34 8.28
N PRO A 156 -7.15 -13.29 9.38
CA PRO A 156 -6.70 -14.46 10.10
C PRO A 156 -7.84 -15.38 10.61
N GLN A 157 -8.99 -14.79 10.96
CA GLN A 157 -10.11 -15.54 11.50
C GLN A 157 -10.73 -16.52 10.49
N ASP A 158 -10.60 -16.26 9.19
CA ASP A 158 -11.05 -17.18 8.13
C ASP A 158 -10.28 -18.51 8.14
N PHE A 159 -9.14 -18.54 8.84
CA PHE A 159 -8.27 -19.70 9.01
C PHE A 159 -8.25 -20.22 10.46
N GLY A 160 -9.19 -19.78 11.31
CA GLY A 160 -9.23 -20.14 12.73
C GLY A 160 -8.06 -19.57 13.53
N ARG A 161 -7.48 -18.44 13.09
CA ARG A 161 -6.36 -17.75 13.74
C ARG A 161 -6.81 -16.43 14.36
N THR A 162 -6.00 -15.92 15.27
CA THR A 162 -6.22 -14.60 15.88
C THR A 162 -5.66 -13.47 14.99
N HIS A 163 -6.12 -12.23 15.21
CA HIS A 163 -5.50 -11.08 14.57
C HIS A 163 -4.03 -10.90 14.98
N ALA A 164 -3.67 -11.32 16.21
CA ALA A 164 -2.28 -11.31 16.66
C ALA A 164 -1.40 -12.26 15.85
N ASP A 165 -1.90 -13.46 15.48
CA ASP A 165 -1.17 -14.38 14.61
C ASP A 165 -0.89 -13.75 13.24
N GLY A 166 -1.90 -13.11 12.65
CA GLY A 166 -1.74 -12.42 11.37
C GLY A 166 -0.79 -11.23 11.44
N ALA A 167 -0.92 -10.39 12.47
CA ALA A 167 -0.04 -9.24 12.68
C ALA A 167 1.42 -9.67 12.91
N ASN A 168 1.64 -10.68 13.74
CA ASN A 168 2.97 -11.21 14.02
C ASN A 168 3.62 -11.85 12.77
N MET A 169 2.85 -12.47 11.91
CA MET A 169 3.35 -13.00 10.64
C MET A 169 3.84 -11.88 9.72
N LEU A 170 3.06 -10.80 9.60
CA LEU A 170 3.41 -9.66 8.73
C LEU A 170 4.53 -8.76 9.30
N ALA A 171 4.78 -8.82 10.62
CA ALA A 171 5.80 -8.01 11.30
C ALA A 171 7.20 -8.65 11.31
N LYS A 172 7.33 -9.91 10.92
CA LYS A 172 8.61 -10.66 10.86
C LYS A 172 9.29 -10.51 9.50
#